data_8d7e20d0e35c29957905edf3cfa42b00
#
_entry.id   8d7e20d0e35c29957905edf3cfa42b00
#
_cell.length_a   1.000
_cell.length_b   1.000
_cell.length_c   1.000
_cell.angle_alpha   90.00
_cell.angle_beta   90.00
_cell.angle_gamma   90.00
#
_symmetry.space_group_name_H-M   'P 1'
#
loop_
_entity.id
_entity.type
_entity.pdbx_description
1 polymer ?
#
loop_
_entity_poly.entity_id
_entity_poly.type
_entity_poly.pdbx_seq_one_letter_code
_entity_poly.pdbx_strand_id
1 'polypeptide(L)'
;MNEKKQKQRGLKQGFELIYKYRFVLSFLLLIMLVSFKISGSSMGCWKLFLGDGESGIRLGEPRVWRSDEWGTLTPLCFRQQYNTLGAYNRYSQTLGSILTDNMLVYGQPSWDILTLFRPFYWGYLFFGSERGLSWFWCSRLIVLFLSWFELGMFITDGKKKLSVMLSVCVSFAPFLQWWFAINGLVEMLIYGACFVLVQVCRKPSGRQRSD
;
A
#
# COMPACT_ATOMS: atom_id res chain seq x y z
N MET A 1 -25.91 -32.61 -16.42
CA MET A 1 -24.43 -32.66 -16.59
C MET A 1 -23.90 -31.48 -17.39
N ASN A 2 -24.66 -30.85 -18.29
CA ASN A 2 -24.22 -29.71 -19.12
C ASN A 2 -24.06 -28.39 -18.33
N GLU A 3 -24.98 -28.04 -17.43
CA GLU A 3 -24.93 -26.76 -16.69
C GLU A 3 -23.67 -26.60 -15.82
N LYS A 4 -23.23 -27.66 -15.12
CA LYS A 4 -21.98 -27.61 -14.31
C LYS A 4 -20.76 -27.36 -15.19
N LYS A 5 -20.68 -27.94 -16.37
CA LYS A 5 -19.57 -27.70 -17.32
C LYS A 5 -19.61 -26.29 -17.90
N GLN A 6 -20.77 -25.76 -18.17
CA GLN A 6 -20.94 -24.39 -18.68
C GLN A 6 -20.54 -23.35 -17.59
N LYS A 7 -20.98 -23.56 -16.35
CA LYS A 7 -20.59 -22.72 -15.20
C LYS A 7 -19.09 -22.75 -14.93
N GLN A 8 -18.44 -23.92 -15.05
CA GLN A 8 -16.99 -24.04 -14.92
C GLN A 8 -16.21 -23.32 -16.04
N ARG A 9 -16.72 -23.35 -17.28
CA ARG A 9 -16.11 -22.61 -18.40
C ARG A 9 -16.22 -21.11 -18.20
N GLY A 10 -17.38 -20.60 -17.77
CA GLY A 10 -17.57 -19.18 -17.46
C GLY A 10 -16.64 -18.69 -16.34
N LEU A 11 -16.49 -19.47 -15.26
CA LEU A 11 -15.57 -19.18 -14.19
C LEU A 11 -14.10 -19.11 -14.68
N LYS A 12 -13.67 -20.07 -15.51
CA LYS A 12 -12.31 -20.05 -16.06
C LYS A 12 -12.06 -18.84 -16.95
N GLN A 13 -13.02 -18.47 -17.80
CA GLN A 13 -12.92 -17.29 -18.64
C GLN A 13 -12.85 -16.00 -17.80
N GLY A 14 -13.65 -15.88 -16.74
CA GLY A 14 -13.61 -14.76 -15.81
C GLY A 14 -12.23 -14.64 -15.12
N PHE A 15 -11.66 -15.73 -14.65
CA PHE A 15 -10.30 -15.73 -14.05
C PHE A 15 -9.22 -15.32 -15.05
N GLU A 16 -9.30 -15.77 -16.31
CA GLU A 16 -8.34 -15.35 -17.34
C GLU A 16 -8.46 -13.85 -17.65
N LEU A 17 -9.68 -13.33 -17.68
CA LEU A 17 -9.93 -11.90 -17.89
C LEU A 17 -9.35 -11.05 -16.72
N ILE A 18 -9.62 -11.45 -15.48
CA ILE A 18 -9.06 -10.80 -14.29
C ILE A 18 -7.54 -10.83 -14.34
N TYR A 19 -6.95 -11.96 -14.67
CA TYR A 19 -5.51 -12.08 -14.79
C TYR A 19 -4.93 -11.16 -15.87
N LYS A 20 -5.58 -11.09 -17.04
CA LYS A 20 -5.16 -10.24 -18.16
C LYS A 20 -5.17 -8.75 -17.79
N TYR A 21 -6.22 -8.31 -17.09
CA TYR A 21 -6.41 -6.90 -16.75
C TYR A 21 -6.07 -6.55 -15.29
N ARG A 22 -5.32 -7.42 -14.59
CA ARG A 22 -5.04 -7.28 -13.15
C ARG A 22 -4.50 -5.92 -12.74
N PHE A 23 -3.62 -5.31 -13.51
CA PHE A 23 -3.06 -3.99 -13.20
C PHE A 23 -4.10 -2.87 -13.34
N VAL A 24 -4.90 -2.91 -14.39
CA VAL A 24 -5.97 -1.93 -14.63
C VAL A 24 -7.05 -2.06 -13.56
N LEU A 25 -7.48 -3.28 -13.27
CA LEU A 25 -8.47 -3.56 -12.23
C LEU A 25 -7.98 -3.13 -10.84
N SER A 26 -6.72 -3.37 -10.54
CA SER A 26 -6.09 -2.95 -9.28
C SER A 26 -6.02 -1.42 -9.16
N PHE A 27 -5.72 -0.72 -10.25
CA PHE A 27 -5.70 0.74 -10.28
C PHE A 27 -7.11 1.32 -10.10
N LEU A 28 -8.12 0.77 -10.78
CA LEU A 28 -9.52 1.17 -10.60
C LEU A 28 -10.00 0.90 -9.17
N LEU A 29 -9.62 -0.24 -8.58
CA LEU A 29 -9.88 -0.56 -7.19
C LEU A 29 -9.24 0.46 -6.25
N LEU A 30 -7.99 0.85 -6.50
CA LEU A 30 -7.31 1.88 -5.71
C LEU A 30 -8.07 3.22 -5.76
N ILE A 31 -8.47 3.67 -6.96
CA ILE A 31 -9.25 4.90 -7.11
C ILE A 31 -10.55 4.82 -6.31
N MET A 32 -11.26 3.70 -6.39
CA MET A 32 -12.49 3.48 -5.64
C MET A 32 -12.26 3.56 -4.13
N LEU A 33 -11.26 2.84 -3.60
CA LEU A 33 -10.94 2.83 -2.18
C LEU A 33 -10.55 4.22 -1.65
N VAL A 34 -9.75 4.97 -2.42
CA VAL A 34 -9.34 6.34 -2.07
C VAL A 34 -10.52 7.30 -2.12
N SER A 35 -11.43 7.15 -3.08
CA SER A 35 -12.63 7.99 -3.18
C SER A 35 -13.54 7.84 -1.96
N PHE A 36 -13.66 6.62 -1.44
CA PHE A 36 -14.44 6.30 -0.24
C PHE A 36 -13.65 6.46 1.07
N LYS A 37 -12.38 6.92 1.02
CA LYS A 37 -11.50 7.08 2.20
C LYS A 37 -11.29 5.79 2.99
N ILE A 38 -11.31 4.63 2.32
CA ILE A 38 -11.13 3.32 2.94
C ILE A 38 -9.65 3.12 3.27
N SER A 39 -9.34 2.77 4.50
CA SER A 39 -7.97 2.47 4.94
C SER A 39 -7.95 1.40 6.03
N GLY A 40 -6.78 0.79 6.26
CA GLY A 40 -6.56 -0.11 7.39
C GLY A 40 -6.00 0.60 8.64
N SER A 41 -6.03 1.92 8.66
CA SER A 41 -5.47 2.74 9.72
C SER A 41 -6.23 2.60 11.05
N SER A 42 -5.50 2.75 12.15
CA SER A 42 -6.05 2.79 13.50
C SER A 42 -6.51 4.17 13.96
N MET A 43 -6.50 5.16 13.06
CA MET A 43 -6.92 6.55 13.38
C MET A 43 -8.34 6.67 13.93
N GLY A 44 -9.21 5.72 13.66
CA GLY A 44 -10.54 5.67 14.28
C GLY A 44 -10.53 5.56 15.81
N CYS A 45 -9.41 5.19 16.43
CA CYS A 45 -9.24 5.21 17.88
C CYS A 45 -9.50 6.60 18.47
N TRP A 46 -9.23 7.67 17.71
CA TRP A 46 -9.46 9.04 18.19
C TRP A 46 -10.92 9.36 18.45
N LYS A 47 -11.86 8.61 17.84
CA LYS A 47 -13.30 8.74 18.16
C LYS A 47 -13.60 8.46 19.65
N LEU A 48 -12.84 7.56 20.26
CA LEU A 48 -13.01 7.23 21.68
C LEU A 48 -12.66 8.41 22.60
N PHE A 49 -11.81 9.33 22.11
CA PHE A 49 -11.32 10.48 22.89
C PHE A 49 -12.00 11.80 22.51
N LEU A 50 -12.34 11.96 21.23
CA LEU A 50 -12.85 13.23 20.68
C LEU A 50 -14.35 13.21 20.37
N GLY A 51 -15.03 12.08 20.56
CA GLY A 51 -16.45 11.91 20.22
C GLY A 51 -16.69 11.66 18.73
N ASP A 52 -17.95 11.74 18.30
CA ASP A 52 -18.42 11.38 16.96
C ASP A 52 -18.09 12.40 15.86
N GLY A 53 -16.92 13.01 15.89
CA GLY A 53 -16.45 13.81 14.78
C GLY A 53 -16.32 12.99 13.49
N GLU A 54 -16.35 13.65 12.33
CA GLU A 54 -16.11 13.02 11.03
C GLU A 54 -14.72 12.36 11.02
N SER A 55 -14.66 11.03 11.19
CA SER A 55 -13.42 10.29 10.98
C SER A 55 -13.33 9.85 9.53
N GLY A 56 -12.21 10.09 8.90
CA GLY A 56 -11.92 9.63 7.55
C GLY A 56 -11.83 8.11 7.39
N ILE A 57 -12.00 7.35 8.47
CA ILE A 57 -11.89 5.89 8.49
C ILE A 57 -13.28 5.29 8.38
N ARG A 58 -13.50 4.52 7.33
CA ARG A 58 -14.80 3.89 7.05
C ARG A 58 -14.84 2.38 7.22
N LEU A 59 -13.70 1.72 7.34
CA LEU A 59 -13.62 0.26 7.48
C LEU A 59 -12.86 -0.16 8.73
N GLY A 60 -13.41 -1.17 9.40
CA GLY A 60 -12.80 -1.89 10.52
C GLY A 60 -12.91 -1.17 11.84
N GLU A 61 -12.73 -1.92 12.92
CA GLU A 61 -12.59 -1.35 14.24
C GLU A 61 -11.16 -0.82 14.44
N PRO A 62 -11.01 0.34 15.10
CA PRO A 62 -9.71 0.91 15.40
C PRO A 62 -8.89 -0.06 16.25
N ARG A 63 -7.65 -0.31 15.87
CA ARG A 63 -6.75 -1.16 16.64
C ARG A 63 -6.08 -0.34 17.73
N VAL A 64 -6.56 -0.45 18.94
CA VAL A 64 -6.09 0.32 20.11
C VAL A 64 -4.58 0.15 20.36
N TRP A 65 -4.04 -1.01 20.06
CA TRP A 65 -2.64 -1.38 20.34
C TRP A 65 -1.60 -0.84 19.36
N ARG A 66 -1.99 -0.08 18.34
CA ARG A 66 -1.07 0.54 17.38
C ARG A 66 -0.78 2.00 17.74
N SER A 67 -0.30 2.23 18.93
CA SER A 67 0.00 3.58 19.43
C SER A 67 0.97 4.36 18.54
N ASP A 68 1.96 3.70 17.95
CA ASP A 68 2.93 4.35 17.05
C ASP A 68 2.26 4.91 15.80
N GLU A 69 1.26 4.21 15.27
CA GLU A 69 0.54 4.66 14.08
C GLU A 69 -0.40 5.81 14.41
N TRP A 70 -1.36 5.61 15.32
CA TRP A 70 -2.39 6.62 15.62
C TRP A 70 -1.91 7.72 16.56
N GLY A 71 -0.88 7.48 17.37
CA GLY A 71 -0.29 8.48 18.27
C GLY A 71 0.80 9.34 17.64
N THR A 72 1.48 8.84 16.61
CA THR A 72 2.65 9.51 16.05
C THR A 72 2.63 9.59 14.54
N LEU A 73 2.70 8.48 13.83
CA LEU A 73 2.99 8.48 12.39
C LEU A 73 1.90 9.16 11.56
N THR A 74 0.65 8.77 11.73
CA THR A 74 -0.46 9.31 10.96
C THR A 74 -0.83 10.74 11.36
N PRO A 75 -0.88 11.12 12.66
CA PRO A 75 -1.06 12.51 13.06
C PRO A 75 0.01 13.45 12.53
N LEU A 76 1.26 13.03 12.49
CA LEU A 76 2.34 13.82 11.91
C LEU A 76 2.14 14.05 10.41
N CYS A 77 1.70 13.04 9.66
CA CYS A 77 1.34 13.21 8.24
C CYS A 77 0.15 14.16 8.07
N PHE A 78 -0.87 14.04 8.91
CA PHE A 78 -2.06 14.91 8.85
C PHE A 78 -1.73 16.36 9.16
N ARG A 79 -0.89 16.58 10.16
CA ARG A 79 -0.45 17.91 10.56
C ARG A 79 0.30 18.65 9.47
N GLN A 80 1.01 17.96 8.58
CA GLN A 80 1.71 18.57 7.48
C GLN A 80 0.79 19.33 6.51
N GLN A 81 -0.47 18.96 6.43
CA GLN A 81 -1.47 19.73 5.67
C GLN A 81 -1.68 21.14 6.26
N TYR A 82 -1.51 21.31 7.57
CA TYR A 82 -1.73 22.55 8.32
C TYR A 82 -0.41 23.20 8.76
N ASN A 83 0.68 22.92 8.07
CA ASN A 83 1.98 23.50 8.37
C ASN A 83 1.95 25.02 8.14
N THR A 84 2.41 25.79 9.10
CA THR A 84 2.42 27.26 9.08
C THR A 84 3.26 27.85 7.95
N LEU A 85 4.26 27.14 7.47
CA LEU A 85 5.12 27.53 6.34
C LEU A 85 4.55 27.11 4.97
N GLY A 86 3.34 26.60 4.93
CA GLY A 86 2.66 26.08 3.75
C GLY A 86 2.40 24.59 3.83
N ALA A 87 1.31 24.13 3.22
CA ALA A 87 0.92 22.72 3.25
C ALA A 87 2.03 21.80 2.72
N TYR A 88 2.36 20.79 3.50
CA TYR A 88 3.42 19.83 3.19
C TYR A 88 4.80 20.45 2.93
N ASN A 89 5.11 21.59 3.58
CA ASN A 89 6.46 22.15 3.53
C ASN A 89 7.44 21.21 4.24
N ARG A 90 8.66 21.13 3.71
CA ARG A 90 9.73 20.31 4.31
C ARG A 90 10.05 20.74 5.73
N TYR A 91 10.01 22.04 5.99
CA TYR A 91 10.31 22.62 7.31
C TYR A 91 9.04 22.98 8.06
N SER A 92 9.05 22.82 9.38
CA SER A 92 7.93 23.19 10.25
C SER A 92 8.43 23.71 11.58
N GLN A 93 7.72 24.71 12.11
CA GLN A 93 7.91 25.21 13.47
C GLN A 93 6.91 24.60 14.46
N THR A 94 6.00 23.78 13.97
CA THR A 94 4.90 23.23 14.78
C THR A 94 5.29 21.97 15.56
N LEU A 95 6.46 21.34 15.34
CA LEU A 95 6.96 20.20 16.12
C LEU A 95 7.79 20.60 17.34
N GLY A 96 8.15 21.86 17.44
CA GLY A 96 8.96 22.41 18.52
C GLY A 96 9.16 23.91 18.32
N SER A 97 9.88 24.54 19.20
CA SER A 97 10.21 25.96 19.09
C SER A 97 11.25 26.26 18.01
N ILE A 98 11.87 25.22 17.45
CA ILE A 98 12.93 25.33 16.45
C ILE A 98 12.41 24.81 15.11
N LEU A 99 12.91 25.40 14.01
CA LEU A 99 12.64 24.94 12.65
C LEU A 99 13.11 23.48 12.48
N THR A 100 12.17 22.59 12.29
CA THR A 100 12.39 21.13 12.19
C THR A 100 12.23 20.65 10.77
N ASP A 101 13.14 19.80 10.28
CA ASP A 101 13.02 19.13 8.99
C ASP A 101 12.07 17.92 9.13
N ASN A 102 10.87 18.05 8.60
CA ASN A 102 9.83 17.03 8.66
C ASN A 102 10.18 15.75 7.90
N MET A 103 11.07 15.83 6.92
CA MET A 103 11.52 14.68 6.16
C MET A 103 12.45 13.79 6.98
N LEU A 104 13.28 14.39 7.83
CA LEU A 104 14.17 13.64 8.74
C LEU A 104 13.39 13.03 9.90
N VAL A 105 12.34 13.72 10.36
CA VAL A 105 11.49 13.21 11.45
C VAL A 105 10.44 12.27 10.89
N TYR A 106 10.63 10.98 11.06
CA TYR A 106 9.73 9.90 10.60
C TYR A 106 9.40 9.91 9.10
N GLY A 107 10.19 10.62 8.27
CA GLY A 107 10.01 10.64 6.82
C GLY A 107 8.64 11.09 6.36
N GLN A 108 8.14 12.19 6.91
CA GLN A 108 6.81 12.71 6.60
C GLN A 108 6.69 13.19 5.16
N PRO A 109 5.47 13.16 4.56
CA PRO A 109 5.26 13.68 3.21
C PRO A 109 5.57 15.18 3.16
N SER A 110 6.34 15.61 2.18
CA SER A 110 6.68 17.01 1.93
C SER A 110 6.90 17.25 0.45
N TRP A 111 6.73 18.50 0.01
CA TRP A 111 7.10 18.95 -1.34
C TRP A 111 8.63 19.01 -1.44
N ASP A 112 9.23 17.83 -1.62
CA ASP A 112 10.66 17.64 -1.76
C ASP A 112 10.95 16.58 -2.83
N ILE A 113 12.11 16.69 -3.49
CA ILE A 113 12.52 15.74 -4.53
C ILE A 113 12.57 14.30 -4.01
N LEU A 114 12.90 14.10 -2.74
CA LEU A 114 12.95 12.78 -2.14
C LEU A 114 11.57 12.12 -2.05
N THR A 115 10.50 12.91 -1.91
CA THR A 115 9.13 12.38 -1.90
C THR A 115 8.71 11.87 -3.28
N LEU A 116 9.36 12.32 -4.36
CA LEU A 116 9.16 11.77 -5.71
C LEU A 116 9.47 10.26 -5.75
N PHE A 117 10.47 9.81 -5.00
CA PHE A 117 10.85 8.40 -4.90
C PHE A 117 10.04 7.61 -3.85
N ARG A 118 9.03 8.24 -3.26
CA ARG A 118 8.14 7.66 -2.25
C ARG A 118 6.68 7.72 -2.71
N PRO A 119 6.29 6.97 -3.76
CA PRO A 119 4.98 7.10 -4.42
C PRO A 119 3.80 6.82 -3.49
N PHE A 120 3.99 6.06 -2.42
CA PHE A 120 2.95 5.79 -1.43
C PHE A 120 2.56 7.03 -0.61
N TYR A 121 3.40 8.07 -0.58
CA TYR A 121 3.10 9.35 0.09
C TYR A 121 2.48 10.40 -0.82
N TRP A 122 2.46 10.17 -2.14
CA TRP A 122 1.89 11.15 -3.10
C TRP A 122 0.43 11.47 -2.82
N GLY A 123 -0.32 10.50 -2.32
CA GLY A 123 -1.71 10.74 -1.96
C GLY A 123 -1.92 11.86 -0.97
N TYR A 124 -1.02 12.03 -0.01
CA TYR A 124 -1.08 13.14 0.95
C TYR A 124 -0.87 14.49 0.25
N LEU A 125 0.07 14.58 -0.68
CA LEU A 125 0.39 15.81 -1.38
C LEU A 125 -0.74 16.26 -2.31
N PHE A 126 -1.40 15.31 -3.00
CA PHE A 126 -2.40 15.61 -4.01
C PHE A 126 -3.85 15.61 -3.50
N PHE A 127 -4.17 14.80 -2.49
CA PHE A 127 -5.55 14.57 -2.05
C PHE A 127 -5.81 14.98 -0.60
N GLY A 128 -4.78 15.49 0.09
CA GLY A 128 -4.87 15.87 1.50
C GLY A 128 -4.83 14.67 2.46
N SER A 129 -5.09 14.93 3.73
CA SER A 129 -4.81 13.98 4.81
C SER A 129 -5.62 12.68 4.72
N GLU A 130 -6.95 12.75 4.60
CA GLU A 130 -7.82 11.58 4.69
C GLU A 130 -7.70 10.64 3.47
N ARG A 131 -7.77 11.23 2.26
CA ARG A 131 -7.58 10.46 1.03
C ARG A 131 -6.12 10.04 0.86
N GLY A 132 -5.19 10.86 1.34
CA GLY A 132 -3.77 10.52 1.41
C GLY A 132 -3.51 9.31 2.27
N LEU A 133 -4.18 9.20 3.42
CA LEU A 133 -4.13 8.01 4.28
C LEU A 133 -4.66 6.78 3.56
N SER A 134 -5.79 6.91 2.87
CA SER A 134 -6.35 5.82 2.07
C SER A 134 -5.41 5.39 0.95
N TRP A 135 -4.84 6.37 0.22
CA TRP A 135 -3.81 6.09 -0.79
C TRP A 135 -2.62 5.35 -0.21
N PHE A 136 -2.07 5.83 0.91
CA PHE A 136 -0.91 5.24 1.58
C PHE A 136 -1.14 3.76 1.96
N TRP A 137 -2.30 3.45 2.54
CA TRP A 137 -2.63 2.09 2.94
C TRP A 137 -2.96 1.19 1.76
N CYS A 138 -3.87 1.62 0.90
CA CYS A 138 -4.39 0.78 -0.17
C CYS A 138 -3.37 0.57 -1.29
N SER A 139 -2.61 1.59 -1.68
CA SER A 139 -1.58 1.43 -2.71
C SER A 139 -0.47 0.48 -2.27
N ARG A 140 -0.01 0.59 -1.01
CA ARG A 140 0.99 -0.33 -0.44
C ARG A 140 0.50 -1.77 -0.44
N LEU A 141 -0.74 -2.01 -0.01
CA LEU A 141 -1.31 -3.36 0.02
C LEU A 141 -1.47 -3.94 -1.39
N ILE A 142 -2.01 -3.16 -2.31
CA ILE A 142 -2.23 -3.59 -3.70
C ILE A 142 -0.88 -3.86 -4.40
N VAL A 143 0.09 -2.96 -4.28
CA VAL A 143 1.40 -3.14 -4.92
C VAL A 143 2.17 -4.29 -4.29
N LEU A 144 2.10 -4.46 -2.97
CA LEU A 144 2.69 -5.61 -2.29
C LEU A 144 2.11 -6.92 -2.82
N PHE A 145 0.78 -7.02 -2.88
CA PHE A 145 0.11 -8.21 -3.40
C PHE A 145 0.53 -8.50 -4.85
N LEU A 146 0.52 -7.49 -5.72
CA LEU A 146 0.89 -7.66 -7.13
C LEU A 146 2.36 -8.04 -7.31
N SER A 147 3.28 -7.40 -6.60
CA SER A 147 4.71 -7.70 -6.71
C SER A 147 5.04 -9.13 -6.28
N TRP A 148 4.42 -9.60 -5.20
CA TRP A 148 4.58 -10.99 -4.74
C TRP A 148 3.83 -11.99 -5.62
N PHE A 149 2.73 -11.58 -6.25
CA PHE A 149 2.05 -12.40 -7.24
C PHE A 149 2.93 -12.62 -8.48
N GLU A 150 3.53 -11.56 -9.03
CA GLU A 150 4.43 -11.69 -10.18
C GLU A 150 5.69 -12.52 -9.83
N LEU A 151 6.27 -12.28 -8.65
CA LEU A 151 7.36 -13.11 -8.15
C LEU A 151 6.95 -14.56 -7.98
N GLY A 152 5.76 -14.82 -7.45
CA GLY A 152 5.17 -16.14 -7.33
C GLY A 152 4.96 -16.82 -8.68
N MET A 153 4.46 -16.09 -9.67
CA MET A 153 4.32 -16.59 -11.05
C MET A 153 5.64 -17.04 -11.63
N PHE A 154 6.70 -16.28 -11.34
CA PHE A 154 8.04 -16.62 -11.77
C PHE A 154 8.57 -17.88 -11.05
N ILE A 155 8.51 -17.92 -9.71
CA ILE A 155 9.04 -19.03 -8.90
C ILE A 155 8.30 -20.36 -9.17
N THR A 156 6.98 -20.28 -9.44
CA THR A 156 6.12 -21.46 -9.62
C THR A 156 5.95 -21.90 -11.08
N ASP A 157 6.73 -21.34 -12.00
CA ASP A 157 6.60 -21.61 -13.44
C ASP A 157 5.16 -21.39 -13.96
N GLY A 158 4.54 -20.27 -13.56
CA GLY A 158 3.22 -19.84 -14.04
C GLY A 158 2.02 -20.46 -13.34
N LYS A 159 2.18 -21.11 -12.19
CA LYS A 159 1.08 -21.73 -11.43
C LYS A 159 0.28 -20.67 -10.67
N LYS A 160 -0.72 -20.05 -11.33
CA LYS A 160 -1.53 -18.94 -10.81
C LYS A 160 -2.06 -19.16 -9.39
N LYS A 161 -2.56 -20.36 -9.06
CA LYS A 161 -3.12 -20.66 -7.74
C LYS A 161 -2.07 -20.53 -6.61
N LEU A 162 -0.88 -21.12 -6.84
CA LEU A 162 0.22 -21.06 -5.87
C LEU A 162 0.73 -19.61 -5.71
N SER A 163 0.80 -18.87 -6.81
CA SER A 163 1.20 -17.45 -6.79
C SER A 163 0.22 -16.58 -6.00
N VAL A 164 -1.08 -16.79 -6.16
CA VAL A 164 -2.10 -16.13 -5.34
C VAL A 164 -1.95 -16.49 -3.87
N MET A 165 -1.78 -17.77 -3.55
CA MET A 165 -1.57 -18.21 -2.15
C MET A 165 -0.34 -17.55 -1.53
N LEU A 166 0.78 -17.52 -2.24
CA LEU A 166 2.01 -16.86 -1.78
C LEU A 166 1.76 -15.37 -1.51
N SER A 167 1.10 -14.68 -2.45
CA SER A 167 0.80 -13.24 -2.30
C SER A 167 -0.12 -12.97 -1.11
N VAL A 168 -1.15 -13.80 -0.92
CA VAL A 168 -2.05 -13.70 0.25
C VAL A 168 -1.26 -13.94 1.54
N CYS A 169 -0.47 -15.01 1.61
CA CYS A 169 0.32 -15.34 2.79
C CYS A 169 1.28 -14.19 3.18
N VAL A 170 1.94 -13.58 2.20
CA VAL A 170 2.84 -12.46 2.48
C VAL A 170 2.07 -11.19 2.84
N SER A 171 1.10 -10.80 2.01
CA SER A 171 0.39 -9.53 2.20
C SER A 171 -0.43 -9.47 3.48
N PHE A 172 -0.95 -10.62 3.93
CA PHE A 172 -1.79 -10.71 5.11
C PHE A 172 -1.11 -11.42 6.29
N ALA A 173 0.22 -11.61 6.22
CA ALA A 173 0.98 -12.13 7.35
C ALA A 173 0.73 -11.28 8.61
N PRO A 174 0.39 -11.88 9.77
CA PRO A 174 0.07 -11.14 10.99
C PRO A 174 1.19 -10.17 11.40
N PHE A 175 2.43 -10.59 11.29
CA PHE A 175 3.59 -9.74 11.56
C PHE A 175 3.61 -8.50 10.65
N LEU A 176 3.42 -8.68 9.32
CA LEU A 176 3.43 -7.58 8.37
C LEU A 176 2.27 -6.62 8.59
N GLN A 177 1.09 -7.16 8.88
CA GLN A 177 -0.09 -6.35 9.18
C GLN A 177 0.04 -5.57 10.49
N TRP A 178 0.77 -6.12 11.46
CA TRP A 178 1.08 -5.40 12.71
C TRP A 178 1.99 -4.20 12.46
N TRP A 179 3.02 -4.34 11.64
CA TRP A 179 4.00 -3.30 11.31
C TRP A 179 3.69 -2.53 10.02
N PHE A 180 2.48 -2.67 9.50
CA PHE A 180 2.12 -2.14 8.18
C PHE A 180 2.24 -0.60 8.08
N ALA A 181 1.97 0.13 9.15
CA ALA A 181 2.08 1.59 9.18
C ALA A 181 3.52 2.09 9.22
N ILE A 182 4.47 1.26 9.66
CA ILE A 182 5.87 1.67 9.82
C ILE A 182 6.54 1.81 8.45
N ASN A 183 7.26 2.91 8.30
CA ASN A 183 7.99 3.24 7.09
C ASN A 183 9.08 2.20 6.82
N GLY A 184 9.15 1.76 5.58
CA GLY A 184 10.23 0.96 5.05
C GLY A 184 9.97 -0.54 4.99
N LEU A 185 9.25 -1.17 5.93
CA LEU A 185 9.09 -2.63 5.94
C LEU A 185 8.34 -3.14 4.70
N VAL A 186 7.19 -2.55 4.39
CA VAL A 186 6.37 -2.94 3.23
C VAL A 186 7.10 -2.59 1.94
N GLU A 187 7.70 -1.41 1.89
CA GLU A 187 8.50 -0.95 0.75
C GLU A 187 9.68 -1.87 0.47
N MET A 188 10.39 -2.31 1.49
CA MET A 188 11.51 -3.27 1.33
C MET A 188 11.03 -4.59 0.70
N LEU A 189 9.87 -5.11 1.10
CA LEU A 189 9.30 -6.31 0.52
C LEU A 189 8.87 -6.11 -0.93
N ILE A 190 8.28 -4.96 -1.25
CA ILE A 190 7.89 -4.60 -2.63
C ILE A 190 9.12 -4.46 -3.51
N TYR A 191 10.09 -3.62 -3.10
CA TYR A 191 11.28 -3.36 -3.89
C TYR A 191 12.17 -4.60 -4.01
N GLY A 192 12.26 -5.42 -2.97
CA GLY A 192 12.96 -6.70 -3.01
C GLY A 192 12.37 -7.64 -4.04
N ALA A 193 11.04 -7.80 -4.07
CA ALA A 193 10.36 -8.63 -5.07
C ALA A 193 10.59 -8.10 -6.50
N CYS A 194 10.43 -6.78 -6.69
CA CYS A 194 10.66 -6.14 -8.00
C CYS A 194 12.12 -6.27 -8.44
N PHE A 195 13.08 -6.10 -7.52
CA PHE A 195 14.51 -6.24 -7.82
C PHE A 195 14.84 -7.64 -8.32
N VAL A 196 14.37 -8.68 -7.63
CA VAL A 196 14.56 -10.07 -8.04
C VAL A 196 13.99 -10.31 -9.44
N LEU A 197 12.76 -9.85 -9.71
CA LEU A 197 12.13 -9.99 -11.02
C LEU A 197 12.97 -9.31 -12.12
N VAL A 198 13.45 -8.10 -11.91
CA VAL A 198 14.29 -7.39 -12.88
C VAL A 198 15.61 -8.11 -13.13
N GLN A 199 16.28 -8.61 -12.09
CA GLN A 199 17.55 -9.33 -12.23
C GLN A 199 17.39 -10.63 -13.04
N VAL A 200 16.27 -11.30 -12.85
CA VAL A 200 15.99 -12.54 -13.56
C VAL A 200 15.62 -12.28 -15.02
N CYS A 201 14.79 -11.26 -15.29
CA CYS A 201 14.45 -10.88 -16.66
C CYS A 201 15.68 -10.39 -17.46
N ARG A 202 16.71 -9.88 -16.78
CA ARG A 202 17.97 -9.42 -17.42
C ARG A 202 18.94 -10.57 -17.73
N LYS A 203 18.84 -11.74 -17.07
CA LYS A 203 19.68 -12.87 -17.45
C LYS A 203 19.22 -13.40 -18.81
N PRO A 204 20.04 -13.31 -19.86
CA PRO A 204 19.71 -13.94 -21.14
C PRO A 204 19.49 -15.44 -20.85
N SER A 205 18.43 -15.98 -21.46
CA SER A 205 18.07 -17.38 -21.39
C SER A 205 19.21 -18.26 -21.93
N GLY A 206 20.24 -18.49 -21.11
CA GLY A 206 21.33 -19.42 -21.35
C GLY A 206 20.96 -20.87 -21.01
N ARG A 207 19.69 -21.21 -21.09
CA ARG A 207 19.27 -22.61 -21.05
C ARG A 207 19.44 -23.19 -22.46
N GLN A 208 20.71 -23.44 -22.85
CA GLN A 208 20.95 -24.45 -23.85
C GLN A 208 20.29 -25.75 -23.37
N ARG A 209 19.31 -26.22 -24.11
CA ARG A 209 18.90 -27.62 -24.08
C ARG A 209 20.15 -28.39 -24.43
N SER A 210 20.74 -29.04 -23.47
CA SER A 210 21.60 -30.20 -23.73
C SER A 210 20.66 -31.32 -24.17
N ASP A 211 20.70 -31.60 -25.45
CA ASP A 211 20.13 -32.76 -26.08
C ASP A 211 20.75 -34.04 -25.48
#